data_2b6b99305f248285edcb32b0d60be004
#
_entry.id   2b6b99305f248285edcb32b0d60be004
#
_cell.length_a   1.000
_cell.length_b   1.000
_cell.length_c   1.000
_cell.angle_alpha   90.00
_cell.angle_beta   90.00
_cell.angle_gamma   90.00
#
_symmetry.space_group_name_H-M   'P 1'
#
loop_
_entity.id
_entity.type
_entity.pdbx_description
1 polymer ?
#
loop_
_entity_poly.entity_id
_entity_poly.type
_entity_poly.pdbx_seq_one_letter_code
_entity_poly.pdbx_strand_id
1 'polypeptide(L)'
;MKILAIETSCDETGIAVVEGQKTENGFSFVVLKNALLSQAALHAEYGGVYPNLAKREHEKNLPILFKEFEGEKVDAIAVTQGPGLEPALWTGIGFAKKLAAQWQVPLLPQNHMEGHLISSLVKEGEIKNIQLPVLALLISGGHTEFVLMHDWFKYKIIGETLDDAAGEAFDKT
;
A
#
# COMPACT_ATOMS: atom_id res chain seq x y z
N MET A 1 -5.97 15.49 9.33
CA MET A 1 -4.57 15.06 9.21
C MET A 1 -4.31 14.70 7.77
N LYS A 2 -3.31 15.31 7.17
CA LYS A 2 -2.93 15.10 5.76
C LYS A 2 -1.64 14.28 5.70
N ILE A 3 -1.63 13.19 4.97
CA ILE A 3 -0.53 12.22 4.93
C ILE A 3 -0.12 11.98 3.48
N LEU A 4 1.18 11.99 3.20
CA LEU A 4 1.73 11.47 1.96
C LEU A 4 2.11 10.01 2.18
N ALA A 5 1.55 9.12 1.38
CA ALA A 5 1.79 7.68 1.44
C ALA A 5 2.64 7.20 0.27
N ILE A 6 3.57 6.28 0.55
CA ILE A 6 4.49 5.70 -0.44
C ILE A 6 4.41 4.18 -0.37
N GLU A 7 4.19 3.55 -1.53
CA GLU A 7 4.06 2.10 -1.70
C GLU A 7 5.03 1.61 -2.77
N THR A 8 5.84 0.60 -2.40
CA THR A 8 6.81 -0.05 -3.29
C THR A 8 7.01 -1.53 -2.94
N SER A 9 5.98 -2.21 -2.44
CA SER A 9 6.13 -3.58 -1.89
C SER A 9 6.39 -4.66 -2.94
N CYS A 10 5.97 -4.44 -4.19
CA CYS A 10 6.08 -5.43 -5.27
C CYS A 10 6.51 -4.79 -6.59
N ASP A 11 5.60 -4.64 -7.55
CA ASP A 11 5.86 -4.16 -8.90
C ASP A 11 5.14 -2.87 -9.26
N GLU A 12 4.39 -2.27 -8.33
CA GLU A 12 3.83 -0.94 -8.46
C GLU A 12 4.56 0.07 -7.59
N THR A 13 4.91 1.21 -8.20
CA THR A 13 5.35 2.39 -7.46
C THR A 13 4.17 3.33 -7.28
N GLY A 14 3.71 3.51 -6.05
CA GLY A 14 2.58 4.38 -5.74
C GLY A 14 2.95 5.53 -4.81
N ILE A 15 2.39 6.71 -5.07
CA ILE A 15 2.42 7.86 -4.15
C ILE A 15 1.02 8.44 -4.09
N ALA A 16 0.51 8.68 -2.89
CA ALA A 16 -0.80 9.29 -2.70
C ALA A 16 -0.75 10.33 -1.58
N VAL A 17 -1.65 11.32 -1.65
CA VAL A 17 -1.97 12.21 -0.54
C VAL A 17 -3.38 11.94 -0.09
N VAL A 18 -3.52 11.61 1.17
CA VAL A 18 -4.81 11.36 1.82
C VAL A 18 -5.03 12.34 2.95
N GLU A 19 -6.28 12.75 3.14
CA GLU A 19 -6.69 13.52 4.30
C GLU A 19 -7.69 12.71 5.10
N GLY A 20 -7.38 12.49 6.38
CA GLY A 20 -8.18 11.68 7.27
C GLY A 20 -8.54 12.42 8.55
N GLN A 21 -9.69 12.06 9.12
CA GLN A 21 -10.17 12.56 10.40
C GLN A 21 -10.89 11.48 11.19
N LYS A 22 -10.81 11.60 12.52
CA LYS A 22 -11.63 10.79 13.42
C LYS A 22 -13.05 11.37 13.46
N THR A 23 -14.05 10.50 13.38
CA THR A 23 -15.47 10.84 13.48
C THR A 23 -16.09 10.15 14.69
N GLU A 24 -17.31 10.47 15.04
CA GLU A 24 -18.06 9.81 16.13
C GLU A 24 -18.20 8.29 15.89
N ASN A 25 -18.32 7.87 14.61
CA ASN A 25 -18.55 6.48 14.21
C ASN A 25 -17.26 5.79 13.67
N GLY A 26 -16.06 6.31 13.98
CA GLY A 26 -14.79 5.73 13.54
C GLY A 26 -13.90 6.73 12.81
N PHE A 27 -13.54 6.43 11.58
CA PHE A 27 -12.65 7.24 10.75
C PHE A 27 -13.29 7.52 9.40
N SER A 28 -12.98 8.67 8.83
CA SER A 28 -13.21 8.96 7.43
C SER A 28 -11.92 9.47 6.81
N PHE A 29 -11.71 9.17 5.54
CA PHE A 29 -10.63 9.79 4.78
C PHE A 29 -11.04 10.00 3.32
N VAL A 30 -10.34 10.90 2.68
CA VAL A 30 -10.45 11.19 1.26
C VAL A 30 -9.07 11.12 0.61
N VAL A 31 -9.00 10.51 -0.56
CA VAL A 31 -7.80 10.52 -1.41
C VAL A 31 -7.80 11.83 -2.20
N LEU A 32 -6.89 12.73 -1.85
CA LEU A 32 -6.76 14.04 -2.49
C LEU A 32 -6.00 13.94 -3.81
N LYS A 33 -5.01 13.06 -3.86
CA LYS A 33 -4.14 12.84 -5.02
C LYS A 33 -3.59 11.42 -5.00
N ASN A 34 -3.48 10.81 -6.17
CA ASN A 34 -2.93 9.46 -6.34
C ASN A 34 -2.20 9.37 -7.67
N ALA A 35 -0.99 8.82 -7.65
CA ALA A 35 -0.20 8.53 -8.84
C ALA A 35 0.44 7.14 -8.73
N LEU A 36 0.42 6.40 -9.82
CA LEU A 36 0.89 5.03 -9.89
C LEU A 36 1.68 4.79 -11.18
N LEU A 37 2.80 4.08 -11.06
CA LEU A 37 3.53 3.49 -12.18
C LEU A 37 3.65 1.98 -11.96
N SER A 38 3.04 1.19 -12.83
CA SER A 38 3.13 -0.27 -12.81
C SER A 38 4.30 -0.76 -13.66
N GLN A 39 4.94 -1.81 -13.17
CA GLN A 39 6.03 -2.52 -13.82
C GLN A 39 5.55 -3.87 -14.40
N ALA A 40 4.24 -4.17 -14.33
CA ALA A 40 3.68 -5.47 -14.70
C ALA A 40 4.08 -5.91 -16.11
N ALA A 41 4.01 -5.02 -17.11
CA ALA A 41 4.42 -5.29 -18.48
C ALA A 41 5.92 -5.65 -18.60
N LEU A 42 6.77 -5.02 -17.80
CA LEU A 42 8.20 -5.30 -17.79
C LEU A 42 8.51 -6.67 -17.18
N HIS A 43 7.79 -7.05 -16.14
CA HIS A 43 7.97 -8.32 -15.44
C HIS A 43 7.35 -9.51 -16.17
N ALA A 44 6.36 -9.28 -17.03
CA ALA A 44 5.71 -10.33 -17.82
C ALA A 44 6.71 -11.15 -18.67
N GLU A 45 7.78 -10.50 -19.17
CA GLU A 45 8.83 -11.18 -19.95
C GLU A 45 9.64 -12.19 -19.11
N TYR A 46 9.61 -12.07 -17.79
CA TYR A 46 10.33 -12.92 -16.84
C TYR A 46 9.44 -13.99 -16.19
N GLY A 47 8.16 -14.05 -16.54
CA GLY A 47 7.20 -14.98 -15.94
C GLY A 47 6.86 -14.67 -14.46
N GLY A 48 7.11 -13.45 -13.99
CA GLY A 48 6.85 -12.99 -12.63
C GLY A 48 7.77 -11.87 -12.19
N VAL A 49 7.55 -11.34 -11.00
CA VAL A 49 8.28 -10.18 -10.50
C VAL A 49 9.72 -10.53 -10.15
N TYR A 50 10.68 -9.87 -10.80
CA TYR A 50 12.11 -10.04 -10.55
C TYR A 50 12.59 -8.97 -9.55
N PRO A 51 12.99 -9.34 -8.30
CA PRO A 51 13.18 -8.38 -7.21
C PRO A 51 14.20 -7.27 -7.47
N ASN A 52 15.34 -7.60 -8.10
CA ASN A 52 16.37 -6.61 -8.40
C ASN A 52 15.98 -5.66 -9.54
N LEU A 53 15.13 -6.11 -10.46
CA LEU A 53 14.57 -5.27 -11.50
C LEU A 53 13.52 -4.32 -10.89
N ALA A 54 12.62 -4.86 -10.06
CA ALA A 54 11.64 -4.06 -9.33
C ALA A 54 12.29 -2.94 -8.53
N LYS A 55 13.36 -3.25 -7.78
CA LYS A 55 14.14 -2.25 -7.06
C LYS A 55 14.60 -1.12 -7.97
N ARG A 56 15.24 -1.45 -9.12
CA ARG A 56 15.77 -0.43 -10.04
C ARG A 56 14.68 0.45 -10.65
N GLU A 57 13.54 -0.14 -10.95
CA GLU A 57 12.40 0.62 -11.47
C GLU A 57 11.79 1.51 -10.40
N HIS A 58 11.67 1.08 -9.15
CA HIS A 58 11.24 1.95 -8.06
C HIS A 58 12.19 3.14 -7.86
N GLU A 59 13.51 2.91 -7.93
CA GLU A 59 14.51 3.99 -7.84
C GLU A 59 14.34 5.06 -8.92
N LYS A 60 13.90 4.67 -10.13
CA LYS A 60 13.59 5.59 -11.24
C LYS A 60 12.22 6.26 -11.08
N ASN A 61 11.22 5.46 -10.70
CA ASN A 61 9.82 5.87 -10.71
C ASN A 61 9.49 6.83 -9.56
N LEU A 62 10.06 6.61 -8.36
CA LEU A 62 9.78 7.45 -7.19
C LEU A 62 10.05 8.94 -7.45
N PRO A 63 11.22 9.36 -7.98
CA PRO A 63 11.46 10.77 -8.28
C PRO A 63 10.53 11.33 -9.38
N ILE A 64 10.12 10.48 -10.34
CA ILE A 64 9.23 10.90 -11.43
C ILE A 64 7.84 11.18 -10.87
N LEU A 65 7.26 10.23 -10.12
CA LEU A 65 5.95 10.40 -9.49
C LEU A 65 5.94 11.55 -8.48
N PHE A 66 7.01 11.65 -7.70
CA PHE A 66 7.09 12.65 -6.64
C PHE A 66 7.00 14.09 -7.15
N LYS A 67 7.39 14.37 -8.39
CA LYS A 67 7.25 15.72 -8.99
C LYS A 67 5.82 16.24 -8.94
N GLU A 68 4.85 15.35 -9.03
CA GLU A 68 3.44 15.74 -8.93
C GLU A 68 3.05 16.18 -7.51
N PHE A 69 3.82 15.79 -6.50
CA PHE A 69 3.58 16.05 -5.09
C PHE A 69 4.49 17.13 -4.50
N GLU A 70 5.35 17.72 -5.30
CA GLU A 70 6.19 18.84 -4.87
C GLU A 70 5.34 20.02 -4.39
N GLY A 71 5.68 20.54 -3.23
CA GLY A 71 4.94 21.65 -2.60
C GLY A 71 3.73 21.23 -1.76
N GLU A 72 3.39 19.94 -1.71
CA GLU A 72 2.37 19.45 -0.77
C GLU A 72 2.84 19.68 0.67
N LYS A 73 1.92 20.18 1.50
CA LYS A 73 2.12 20.30 2.94
C LYS A 73 1.36 19.17 3.61
N VAL A 74 2.09 18.31 4.31
CA VAL A 74 1.53 17.14 5.00
C VAL A 74 1.97 17.11 6.45
N ASP A 75 1.17 16.45 7.28
CA ASP A 75 1.43 16.30 8.71
C ASP A 75 2.36 15.10 9.00
N ALA A 76 2.41 14.13 8.08
CA ALA A 76 3.22 12.93 8.20
C ALA A 76 3.49 12.29 6.83
N ILE A 77 4.51 11.41 6.76
CA ILE A 77 4.75 10.53 5.63
C ILE A 77 4.52 9.09 6.09
N ALA A 78 3.72 8.33 5.35
CA ALA A 78 3.53 6.92 5.54
C ALA A 78 4.29 6.13 4.48
N VAL A 79 4.84 4.96 4.85
CA VAL A 79 5.53 4.08 3.91
C VAL A 79 5.29 2.63 4.28
N THR A 80 5.05 1.79 3.29
CA THR A 80 4.94 0.35 3.48
C THR A 80 6.27 -0.24 3.92
N GLN A 81 6.26 -0.94 5.07
CA GLN A 81 7.45 -1.62 5.61
C GLN A 81 7.44 -3.13 5.32
N GLY A 82 6.30 -3.69 4.94
CA GLY A 82 6.10 -5.12 4.67
C GLY A 82 4.66 -5.58 4.95
N PRO A 83 4.36 -6.84 4.55
CA PRO A 83 5.19 -7.75 3.74
C PRO A 83 5.41 -7.26 2.32
N GLY A 84 6.40 -7.85 1.61
CA GLY A 84 6.73 -7.53 0.22
C GLY A 84 8.16 -7.90 -0.13
N LEU A 85 8.58 -7.55 -1.34
CA LEU A 85 9.93 -7.79 -1.82
C LEU A 85 10.93 -6.88 -1.09
N GLU A 86 11.83 -7.46 -0.31
CA GLU A 86 12.77 -6.72 0.54
C GLU A 86 13.54 -5.60 -0.21
N PRO A 87 14.15 -5.82 -1.40
CA PRO A 87 14.86 -4.77 -2.10
C PRO A 87 13.96 -3.61 -2.56
N ALA A 88 12.72 -3.91 -2.91
CA ALA A 88 11.72 -2.93 -3.33
C ALA A 88 11.22 -2.10 -2.13
N LEU A 89 10.90 -2.76 -1.01
CA LEU A 89 10.52 -2.10 0.26
C LEU A 89 11.59 -1.11 0.73
N TRP A 90 12.87 -1.53 0.74
CA TRP A 90 13.97 -0.66 1.15
C TRP A 90 14.14 0.57 0.28
N THR A 91 13.77 0.49 -1.01
CA THR A 91 13.79 1.66 -1.90
C THR A 91 12.77 2.71 -1.47
N GLY A 92 11.52 2.30 -1.22
CA GLY A 92 10.46 3.19 -0.71
C GLY A 92 10.79 3.75 0.67
N ILE A 93 11.24 2.89 1.59
CA ILE A 93 11.63 3.28 2.95
C ILE A 93 12.77 4.31 2.91
N GLY A 94 13.79 4.08 2.07
CA GLY A 94 14.92 5.00 1.93
C GLY A 94 14.50 6.37 1.38
N PHE A 95 13.60 6.38 0.40
CA PHE A 95 13.03 7.60 -0.16
C PHE A 95 12.19 8.35 0.87
N ALA A 96 11.28 7.66 1.55
CA ALA A 96 10.41 8.22 2.60
C ALA A 96 11.21 8.81 3.77
N LYS A 97 12.27 8.12 4.24
CA LYS A 97 13.15 8.63 5.30
C LYS A 97 13.81 9.96 4.94
N LYS A 98 14.34 10.06 3.70
CA LYS A 98 14.97 11.31 3.23
C LYS A 98 13.96 12.45 3.19
N LEU A 99 12.76 12.16 2.66
CA LEU A 99 11.71 13.15 2.52
C LEU A 99 11.16 13.61 3.88
N ALA A 100 10.94 12.68 4.83
CA ALA A 100 10.49 12.98 6.19
C ALA A 100 11.50 13.85 6.94
N ALA A 101 12.78 13.57 6.80
CA ALA A 101 13.85 14.38 7.38
C ALA A 101 13.89 15.78 6.76
N GLN A 102 13.75 15.91 5.43
CA GLN A 102 13.74 17.18 4.73
C GLN A 102 12.53 18.05 5.10
N TRP A 103 11.35 17.43 5.25
CA TRP A 103 10.11 18.15 5.58
C TRP A 103 9.89 18.30 7.08
N GLN A 104 10.73 17.68 7.91
CA GLN A 104 10.63 17.69 9.38
C GLN A 104 9.27 17.18 9.89
N VAL A 105 8.77 16.12 9.26
CA VAL A 105 7.51 15.45 9.62
C VAL A 105 7.77 14.01 10.07
N PRO A 106 6.90 13.42 10.92
CA PRO A 106 7.03 12.03 11.34
C PRO A 106 6.91 11.06 10.17
N LEU A 107 7.66 9.93 10.26
CA LEU A 107 7.56 8.79 9.37
C LEU A 107 6.74 7.68 10.04
N LEU A 108 5.71 7.20 9.35
CA LEU A 108 4.78 6.19 9.83
C LEU A 108 4.95 4.90 9.01
N PRO A 109 5.47 3.81 9.61
CA PRO A 109 5.54 2.53 8.94
C PRO A 109 4.13 1.91 8.83
N GLN A 110 3.82 1.31 7.67
CA GLN A 110 2.52 0.72 7.38
C GLN A 110 2.66 -0.75 6.96
N ASN A 111 1.64 -1.53 7.25
CA ASN A 111 1.53 -2.91 6.80
C ASN A 111 0.81 -2.96 5.44
N HIS A 112 1.41 -3.64 4.47
CA HIS A 112 0.88 -3.79 3.11
C HIS A 112 -0.51 -4.48 3.09
N MET A 113 -0.71 -5.53 3.89
CA MET A 113 -1.97 -6.28 3.94
C MET A 113 -3.09 -5.46 4.59
N GLU A 114 -2.77 -4.62 5.57
CA GLU A 114 -3.74 -3.62 6.09
C GLU A 114 -4.15 -2.63 5.00
N GLY A 115 -3.21 -2.23 4.15
CA GLY A 115 -3.48 -1.39 2.98
C GLY A 115 -4.51 -2.05 2.05
N HIS A 116 -4.35 -3.33 1.72
CA HIS A 116 -5.33 -4.08 0.92
C HIS A 116 -6.70 -4.16 1.58
N LEU A 117 -6.74 -4.46 2.89
CA LEU A 117 -7.99 -4.52 3.65
C LEU A 117 -8.73 -3.18 3.59
N ILE A 118 -8.04 -2.09 3.91
CA ILE A 118 -8.65 -0.76 3.96
C ILE A 118 -9.00 -0.24 2.56
N SER A 119 -8.16 -0.48 1.55
CA SER A 119 -8.43 -0.03 0.18
C SER A 119 -9.70 -0.64 -0.42
N SER A 120 -10.05 -1.87 -0.03
CA SER A 120 -11.28 -2.54 -0.45
C SER A 120 -12.57 -1.83 0.05
N LEU A 121 -12.44 -1.01 1.10
CA LEU A 121 -13.53 -0.24 1.69
C LEU A 121 -13.65 1.16 1.09
N VAL A 122 -12.69 1.58 0.25
CA VAL A 122 -12.71 2.89 -0.42
C VAL A 122 -13.74 2.88 -1.55
N LYS A 123 -14.64 3.85 -1.54
CA LYS A 123 -15.60 4.11 -2.63
C LYS A 123 -15.43 5.55 -3.10
N GLU A 124 -15.22 5.72 -4.41
CA GLU A 124 -15.05 7.05 -5.02
C GLU A 124 -13.96 7.91 -4.34
N GLY A 125 -12.87 7.26 -3.88
CA GLY A 125 -11.78 7.93 -3.20
C GLY A 125 -12.03 8.27 -1.72
N GLU A 126 -13.11 7.80 -1.14
CA GLU A 126 -13.49 8.09 0.25
C GLU A 126 -13.83 6.81 1.04
N ILE A 127 -13.62 6.85 2.35
CA ILE A 127 -14.22 5.90 3.31
C ILE A 127 -15.22 6.65 4.17
N LYS A 128 -16.46 6.17 4.17
CA LYS A 128 -17.56 6.70 5.00
C LYS A 128 -18.45 5.56 5.47
N ASN A 129 -18.92 5.66 6.72
CA ASN A 129 -20.00 4.83 7.26
C ASN A 129 -19.79 3.32 7.10
N ILE A 130 -18.60 2.83 7.39
CA ILE A 130 -18.33 1.40 7.41
C ILE A 130 -19.03 0.77 8.61
N GLN A 131 -19.88 -0.22 8.34
CA GLN A 131 -20.50 -1.03 9.38
C GLN A 131 -19.58 -2.20 9.74
N LEU A 132 -19.17 -2.24 10.99
CA LEU A 132 -18.37 -3.35 11.54
C LEU A 132 -19.30 -4.41 12.17
N PRO A 133 -18.94 -5.69 12.19
CA PRO A 133 -17.69 -6.25 11.67
C PRO A 133 -17.64 -6.37 10.13
N VAL A 134 -16.44 -6.33 9.56
CA VAL A 134 -16.19 -6.59 8.13
C VAL A 134 -15.42 -7.89 7.97
N LEU A 135 -15.88 -8.76 7.07
CA LEU A 135 -15.15 -9.93 6.61
C LEU A 135 -14.56 -9.61 5.22
N ALA A 136 -13.25 -9.66 5.11
CA ALA A 136 -12.53 -9.48 3.87
C ALA A 136 -11.89 -10.78 3.41
N LEU A 137 -11.91 -11.02 2.08
CA LEU A 137 -11.11 -12.04 1.42
C LEU A 137 -9.98 -11.33 0.68
N LEU A 138 -8.75 -11.51 1.13
CA LEU A 138 -7.56 -11.00 0.49
C LEU A 138 -7.01 -12.09 -0.43
N ILE A 139 -6.87 -11.76 -1.72
CA ILE A 139 -6.33 -12.66 -2.76
C ILE A 139 -5.20 -11.93 -3.47
N SER A 140 -4.02 -12.53 -3.46
CA SER A 140 -2.85 -12.04 -4.19
C SER A 140 -2.01 -13.20 -4.72
N GLY A 141 -0.90 -12.89 -5.37
CA GLY A 141 0.06 -13.91 -5.81
C GLY A 141 0.67 -14.71 -4.67
N GLY A 142 0.87 -14.09 -3.50
CA GLY A 142 1.50 -14.72 -2.33
C GLY A 142 0.57 -15.00 -1.15
N HIS A 143 -0.68 -14.50 -1.16
CA HIS A 143 -1.59 -14.61 -0.02
C HIS A 143 -3.02 -14.91 -0.45
N THR A 144 -3.67 -15.79 0.31
CA THR A 144 -5.13 -15.98 0.25
C THR A 144 -5.61 -16.14 1.68
N GLU A 145 -6.28 -15.13 2.20
CA GLU A 145 -6.63 -15.02 3.61
C GLU A 145 -8.05 -14.49 3.81
N PHE A 146 -8.78 -15.05 4.78
CA PHE A 146 -9.97 -14.45 5.35
C PHE A 146 -9.61 -13.65 6.59
N VAL A 147 -9.89 -12.34 6.53
CA VAL A 147 -9.60 -11.39 7.60
C VAL A 147 -10.89 -10.82 8.15
N LEU A 148 -11.13 -11.01 9.43
CA LEU A 148 -12.27 -10.43 10.15
C LEU A 148 -11.82 -9.19 10.91
N MET A 149 -12.33 -8.02 10.54
CA MET A 149 -12.13 -6.76 11.24
C MET A 149 -13.34 -6.49 12.15
N HIS A 150 -13.14 -6.63 13.45
CA HIS A 150 -14.17 -6.43 14.45
C HIS A 150 -14.39 -4.95 14.81
N ASP A 151 -13.33 -4.18 14.79
CA ASP A 151 -13.27 -2.77 15.08
C ASP A 151 -12.16 -2.14 14.24
N TRP A 152 -12.07 -0.83 14.12
CA TRP A 152 -11.03 -0.15 13.38
C TRP A 152 -9.64 -0.59 13.87
N PHE A 153 -8.81 -1.05 12.95
CA PHE A 153 -7.45 -1.55 13.19
C PHE A 153 -7.36 -2.76 14.14
N LYS A 154 -8.51 -3.43 14.40
CA LYS A 154 -8.57 -4.68 15.17
C LYS A 154 -9.07 -5.79 14.27
N TYR A 155 -8.17 -6.56 13.74
CA TYR A 155 -8.48 -7.66 12.82
C TYR A 155 -7.82 -8.96 13.25
N LYS A 156 -8.41 -10.05 12.77
CA LYS A 156 -7.95 -11.41 12.98
C LYS A 156 -8.02 -12.16 11.67
N ILE A 157 -6.94 -12.86 11.30
CA ILE A 157 -6.97 -13.87 10.25
C ILE A 157 -7.74 -15.06 10.81
N ILE A 158 -8.83 -15.43 10.13
CA ILE A 158 -9.72 -16.55 10.54
C ILE A 158 -9.62 -17.74 9.59
N GLY A 159 -8.93 -17.59 8.47
CA GLY A 159 -8.60 -18.63 7.52
C GLY A 159 -7.52 -18.16 6.56
N GLU A 160 -6.64 -19.07 6.18
CA GLU A 160 -5.57 -18.83 5.21
C GLU A 160 -5.38 -20.07 4.34
N THR A 161 -4.82 -19.91 3.16
CA THR A 161 -4.42 -21.06 2.36
C THR A 161 -3.28 -21.81 3.06
N LEU A 162 -3.37 -23.15 3.01
CA LEU A 162 -2.33 -24.03 3.56
C LEU A 162 -1.36 -24.51 2.48
N ASP A 163 -1.57 -24.08 1.25
CA ASP A 163 -0.87 -24.50 0.05
C ASP A 163 -0.58 -23.26 -0.81
N ASP A 164 -0.74 -23.35 -2.12
CA ASP A 164 -0.56 -22.23 -3.03
C ASP A 164 -1.61 -21.14 -2.79
N ALA A 165 -1.18 -19.90 -2.83
CA ALA A 165 -2.13 -18.79 -2.90
C ALA A 165 -2.93 -18.85 -4.21
N ALA A 166 -4.16 -18.30 -4.20
CA ALA A 166 -5.04 -18.38 -5.37
C ALA A 166 -4.39 -17.81 -6.65
N GLY A 167 -3.67 -16.67 -6.55
CA GLY A 167 -2.95 -16.11 -7.69
C GLY A 167 -1.85 -17.05 -8.20
N GLU A 168 -1.06 -17.64 -7.30
CA GLU A 168 -0.02 -18.61 -7.67
C GLU A 168 -0.60 -19.87 -8.29
N ALA A 169 -1.74 -20.36 -7.80
CA ALA A 169 -2.43 -21.51 -8.37
C ALA A 169 -2.90 -21.24 -9.81
N PHE A 170 -3.37 -20.02 -10.11
CA PHE A 170 -3.74 -19.62 -11.46
C PHE A 170 -2.53 -19.52 -12.40
N ASP A 171 -1.39 -19.05 -11.92
CA ASP A 171 -0.17 -18.93 -12.74
C ASP A 171 0.44 -20.30 -13.09
N LYS A 172 0.11 -21.34 -12.31
CA LYS A 172 0.60 -22.71 -12.53
C LYS A 172 -0.28 -23.57 -13.46
N THR A 173 -1.48 -23.10 -13.81
CA THR A 173 -2.45 -23.82 -14.65
C THR A 173 -2.50 -23.28 -16.07
#